data_6b3b2c0c9801cb1dec4538433795b35a
#
_entry.id   6b3b2c0c9801cb1dec4538433795b35a
#
_cell.length_a   1.000
_cell.length_b   1.000
_cell.length_c   1.000
_cell.angle_alpha   90.00
_cell.angle_beta   90.00
_cell.angle_gamma   90.00
#
_symmetry.space_group_name_H-M   'P 1'
#
loop_
_entity.id
_entity.type
_entity.pdbx_description
1 polymer ?
#
loop_
_entity_poly.entity_id
_entity_poly.type
_entity_poly.pdbx_seq_one_letter_code
_entity_poly.pdbx_strand_id
1 'polypeptide(L)'
;MVKTVLKIDGMMCGMCEAHMNDLVRKNFKVKKVTSSVKDGETVVISEENLDIPFLKKEIKEIGYELVDVHIEPYEKKGFFHFGKK
;
A
#
# COMPACT_ATOMS: atom_id res chain seq x y z
N MET A 1 0.92 14.23 3.61
CA MET A 1 0.72 12.93 2.98
C MET A 1 0.63 11.81 3.99
N VAL A 2 0.10 10.71 3.58
CA VAL A 2 -0.14 9.57 4.44
C VAL A 2 0.53 8.34 3.84
N LYS A 3 1.19 7.56 4.69
CA LYS A 3 1.76 6.28 4.31
C LYS A 3 0.90 5.18 4.93
N THR A 4 0.32 4.35 4.09
CA THR A 4 -0.52 3.25 4.55
C THR A 4 0.18 1.93 4.22
N VAL A 5 0.44 1.13 5.26
CA VAL A 5 1.05 -0.18 5.09
C VAL A 5 -0.05 -1.22 5.28
N LEU A 6 -0.29 -1.99 4.23
CA LEU A 6 -1.32 -3.03 4.23
C LEU A 6 -0.65 -4.38 4.34
N LYS A 7 -0.89 -5.08 5.44
CA LYS A 7 -0.38 -6.44 5.60
C LYS A 7 -1.35 -7.40 4.93
N ILE A 8 -0.86 -8.15 3.95
CA ILE A 8 -1.71 -8.98 3.11
C ILE A 8 -1.24 -10.41 3.12
N ASP A 9 -2.17 -11.31 3.38
CA ASP A 9 -1.91 -12.74 3.31
C ASP A 9 -2.37 -13.26 1.95
N GLY A 10 -1.62 -14.18 1.38
CA GLY A 10 -1.98 -14.80 0.12
C GLY A 10 -1.19 -14.34 -1.09
N MET A 11 -0.39 -13.30 -0.96
CA MET A 11 0.49 -12.89 -2.06
C MET A 11 1.65 -13.86 -2.17
N MET A 12 1.79 -14.49 -3.33
CA MET A 12 2.76 -15.57 -3.47
C MET A 12 3.71 -15.42 -4.65
N CYS A 13 3.53 -14.41 -5.49
CA CYS A 13 4.40 -14.24 -6.65
C CYS A 13 4.40 -12.79 -7.14
N GLY A 14 5.30 -12.48 -8.07
CA GLY A 14 5.41 -11.13 -8.59
C GLY A 14 4.14 -10.58 -9.23
N MET A 15 3.33 -11.46 -9.82
CA MET A 15 2.07 -11.02 -10.39
C MET A 15 1.12 -10.51 -9.32
N CYS A 16 1.21 -11.06 -8.13
CA CYS A 16 0.39 -10.60 -7.02
C CYS A 16 0.74 -9.17 -6.66
N GLU A 17 2.02 -8.83 -6.73
CA GLU A 17 2.45 -7.45 -6.48
C GLU A 17 1.82 -6.50 -7.49
N ALA A 18 1.85 -6.87 -8.76
CA ALA A 18 1.26 -6.04 -9.81
C ALA A 18 -0.24 -5.90 -9.63
N HIS A 19 -0.91 -6.98 -9.28
CA HIS A 19 -2.35 -6.95 -9.03
C HIS A 19 -2.71 -5.99 -7.91
N MET A 20 -1.95 -6.03 -6.83
CA MET A 20 -2.22 -5.15 -5.69
C MET A 20 -1.96 -3.69 -6.07
N ASN A 21 -0.88 -3.43 -6.79
CA ASN A 21 -0.58 -2.08 -7.22
C ASN A 21 -1.69 -1.53 -8.12
N ASP A 22 -2.15 -2.35 -9.06
CA ASP A 22 -3.20 -1.93 -9.98
C ASP A 22 -4.52 -1.71 -9.25
N LEU A 23 -4.84 -2.57 -8.31
CA LEU A 23 -6.07 -2.44 -7.54
C LEU A 23 -6.11 -1.10 -6.80
N VAL A 24 -5.01 -0.73 -6.18
CA VAL A 24 -4.94 0.53 -5.45
C VAL A 24 -5.02 1.71 -6.41
N ARG A 25 -4.26 1.67 -7.49
CA ARG A 25 -4.26 2.77 -8.46
C ARG A 25 -5.61 2.94 -9.14
N LYS A 26 -6.30 1.86 -9.36
CA LYS A 26 -7.60 1.88 -10.03
C LYS A 26 -8.66 2.57 -9.17
N ASN A 27 -8.58 2.36 -7.86
CA ASN A 27 -9.63 2.81 -6.95
C ASN A 27 -9.30 4.08 -6.20
N PHE A 28 -8.03 4.47 -6.15
CA PHE A 28 -7.61 5.64 -5.37
C PHE A 28 -6.59 6.47 -6.12
N LYS A 29 -6.61 7.75 -5.83
CA LYS A 29 -5.60 8.66 -6.35
C LYS A 29 -4.41 8.64 -5.40
N VAL A 30 -3.35 7.95 -5.80
CA VAL A 30 -2.18 7.78 -4.93
C VAL A 30 -0.92 8.31 -5.59
N LYS A 31 0.05 8.69 -4.76
CA LYS A 31 1.34 9.18 -5.26
C LYS A 31 2.25 8.01 -5.60
N LYS A 32 2.21 6.96 -4.80
CA LYS A 32 3.07 5.82 -5.01
C LYS A 32 2.45 4.60 -4.36
N VAL A 33 2.61 3.46 -5.00
CA VAL A 33 2.21 2.19 -4.41
C VAL A 33 3.28 1.16 -4.72
N THR A 34 3.67 0.40 -3.71
CA THR A 34 4.69 -0.63 -3.82
C THR A 34 4.23 -1.85 -3.05
N SER A 35 4.30 -3.01 -3.68
CA SER A 35 3.94 -4.26 -3.03
C SER A 35 5.15 -5.16 -2.92
N SER A 36 5.24 -5.93 -1.84
CA SER A 36 6.32 -6.87 -1.61
C SER A 36 5.78 -8.22 -1.19
N VAL A 37 5.98 -9.22 -2.04
CA VAL A 37 5.58 -10.60 -1.71
C VAL A 37 6.42 -11.11 -0.54
N LYS A 38 7.69 -10.76 -0.54
CA LYS A 38 8.62 -11.18 0.51
C LYS A 38 8.15 -10.75 1.89
N ASP A 39 7.67 -9.52 1.99
CA ASP A 39 7.23 -8.97 3.26
C ASP A 39 5.74 -9.16 3.50
N GLY A 40 5.02 -9.58 2.49
CA GLY A 40 3.57 -9.76 2.59
C GLY A 40 2.84 -8.45 2.80
N GLU A 41 3.30 -7.38 2.17
CA GLU A 41 2.67 -6.09 2.40
C GLU A 41 2.67 -5.19 1.18
N THR A 42 1.75 -4.24 1.18
CA THR A 42 1.65 -3.20 0.16
C THR A 42 1.72 -1.85 0.86
N VAL A 43 2.60 -0.99 0.38
CA VAL A 43 2.79 0.34 0.95
C VAL A 43 2.24 1.36 -0.04
N VAL A 44 1.37 2.24 0.46
CA VAL A 44 0.70 3.25 -0.37
C VAL A 44 0.99 4.64 0.19
N ILE A 45 1.46 5.53 -0.68
CA ILE A 45 1.67 6.93 -0.33
C ILE A 45 0.57 7.74 -1.02
N SER A 46 -0.22 8.46 -0.25
CA SER A 46 -1.32 9.24 -0.79
C SER A 46 -1.50 10.52 0.01
N GLU A 47 -2.27 11.46 -0.55
CA GLU A 47 -2.52 12.71 0.16
C GLU A 47 -3.60 12.55 1.22
N GLU A 48 -4.53 11.61 1.00
CA GLU A 48 -5.63 11.38 1.91
C GLU A 48 -5.65 9.93 2.37
N ASN A 49 -6.35 9.69 3.47
CA ASN A 49 -6.52 8.33 3.97
C ASN A 49 -7.29 7.49 2.97
N LEU A 50 -6.93 6.22 2.88
CA LEU A 50 -7.63 5.28 2.01
C LEU A 50 -8.87 4.74 2.71
N ASP A 51 -9.83 4.30 1.89
CA ASP A 51 -11.04 3.65 2.41
C ASP A 51 -10.68 2.19 2.73
N ILE A 52 -10.31 1.94 3.96
CA ILE A 52 -9.84 0.61 4.37
C ILE A 52 -10.92 -0.47 4.26
N PRO A 53 -12.16 -0.25 4.70
CA PRO A 53 -13.20 -1.27 4.51
C PRO A 53 -13.40 -1.65 3.05
N PHE A 54 -13.34 -0.68 2.14
CA PHE A 54 -13.46 -0.94 0.72
C PHE A 54 -12.28 -1.76 0.22
N LEU A 55 -11.06 -1.40 0.63
CA LEU A 55 -9.85 -2.12 0.26
C LEU A 55 -9.91 -3.57 0.74
N LYS A 56 -10.35 -3.77 1.97
CA LYS A 56 -10.46 -5.10 2.54
C LYS A 56 -11.36 -5.98 1.69
N LYS A 57 -12.48 -5.43 1.25
CA LYS A 57 -13.42 -6.16 0.41
C LYS A 57 -12.81 -6.50 -0.94
N GLU A 58 -12.17 -5.52 -1.59
CA GLU A 58 -11.58 -5.72 -2.91
C GLU A 58 -10.43 -6.72 -2.86
N ILE A 59 -9.63 -6.65 -1.83
CA ILE A 59 -8.51 -7.57 -1.66
C ILE A 59 -9.02 -9.00 -1.50
N LYS A 60 -10.09 -9.15 -0.74
CA LYS A 60 -10.68 -10.47 -0.55
C LYS A 60 -11.24 -11.03 -1.85
N GLU A 61 -11.81 -10.17 -2.69
CA GLU A 61 -12.41 -10.62 -3.95
C GLU A 61 -11.37 -11.16 -4.92
N ILE A 62 -10.15 -10.70 -4.84
CA ILE A 62 -9.09 -11.22 -5.71
C ILE A 62 -8.33 -12.39 -5.08
N GLY A 63 -8.81 -12.88 -3.94
CA GLY A 63 -8.27 -14.09 -3.34
C GLY A 63 -7.23 -13.89 -2.26
N TYR A 64 -7.06 -12.67 -1.80
CA TYR A 64 -6.11 -12.38 -0.72
C TYR A 64 -6.86 -11.93 0.52
N GLU A 65 -6.14 -11.75 1.62
CA GLU A 65 -6.74 -11.29 2.85
C GLU A 65 -5.95 -10.14 3.43
N LEU A 66 -6.64 -9.03 3.74
CA LEU A 66 -6.02 -7.91 4.43
C LEU A 66 -6.00 -8.24 5.91
N VAL A 67 -4.81 -8.48 6.45
CA VAL A 67 -4.63 -8.94 7.83
C VAL A 67 -4.48 -7.78 8.80
N ASP A 68 -3.76 -6.74 8.38
CA ASP A 68 -3.49 -5.62 9.27
C ASP A 68 -3.25 -4.36 8.46
N VAL A 69 -3.44 -3.21 9.09
CA VAL A 69 -3.24 -1.91 8.45
C VAL A 69 -2.49 -1.01 9.41
N HIS A 70 -1.43 -0.39 8.91
CA HIS A 70 -0.68 0.59 9.68
C HIS A 70 -0.66 1.90 8.90
N ILE A 71 -1.10 2.98 9.54
CA ILE A 71 -1.17 4.28 8.88
C ILE A 71 -0.30 5.25 9.66
N GLU A 72 0.57 5.96 8.94
CA GLU A 72 1.45 6.92 9.57
C GLU A 72 1.60 8.15 8.68
N PRO A 73 1.98 9.30 9.27
CA PRO A 73 2.23 10.48 8.45
C PRO A 73 3.48 10.27 7.60
N TYR A 74 3.45 10.81 6.40
CA TYR A 74 4.55 10.70 5.47
C TYR A 74 4.97 12.09 5.02
N GLU A 75 6.23 12.44 5.21
CA GLU A 75 6.74 13.72 4.76
C GLU A 75 7.79 13.53 3.70
N LYS A 76 7.48 14.03 2.55
CA LYS A 76 8.34 13.88 1.40
C LYS A 76 9.68 14.59 1.56
N LYS A 77 9.70 15.69 2.26
CA LYS A 77 10.92 16.48 2.42
C LYS A 77 11.99 15.75 3.20
N GLY A 78 11.64 14.70 3.80
CA GLY A 78 12.64 13.96 4.52
C GLY A 78 13.77 13.60 3.66
N PHE A 79 14.05 14.08 2.89
CA PHE A 79 15.09 13.80 2.19
C PHE A 79 15.83 14.78 1.75
N PHE A 80 15.99 15.27 1.93
CA PHE A 80 16.83 16.10 1.46
C PHE A 80 17.78 16.51 2.28
N HIS A 81 17.78 16.06 2.87
CA HIS A 81 18.51 16.23 3.53
C HIS A 81 19.17 15.71 3.64
N PHE A 82 19.23 15.89 3.71
CA PHE A 82 19.90 15.53 3.94
C PHE A 82 20.47 15.17 4.07
N GLY A 83 20.55 15.14 4.34
CA GLY A 83 21.17 14.96 4.51
C GLY A 83 21.44 14.80 4.91
N LYS A 84 21.54 15.10 5.20
CA LYS A 84 21.96 15.13 5.59
C LYS A 84 22.13 14.79 6.04
N LYS A 85 22.15 14.93 6.19
CA LYS A 85 22.55 14.81 6.57
C LYS A 85 22.85 14.51 6.77
#